data_76dfbfe09d6a4726a85ce70c09d762f6
#
_entry.id   76dfbfe09d6a4726a85ce70c09d762f6
#
_cell.length_a   1.000
_cell.length_b   1.000
_cell.length_c   1.000
_cell.angle_alpha   90.00
_cell.angle_beta   90.00
_cell.angle_gamma   90.00
#
_symmetry.space_group_name_H-M   'P 1'
#
loop_
_entity.id
_entity.type
_entity.pdbx_description
1 polymer ?
#
loop_
_entity_poly.entity_id
_entity_poly.type
_entity_poly.pdbx_seq_one_letter_code
_entity_poly.pdbx_strand_id
1 'polypeptide(L)'
;DTRVSKKLLSKFNIHKKLISHHKFNENKNLNFILENLENNKIISIISDAGTPAISDPGMILINKCVEKNINIYSVPGPSAVSAAVSVSGFSDKYLFCGFLPEKKIEIIKLFSSVSNMNYSIVFFISPKKINKIVDLVKKYFFNRNILICREITKIHEEYIRSSVKNLSEVSILNKGEVTVVISNDN
;
A
#
# COMPACT_ATOMS: atom_id res chain seq x y z
N ASP A 1 0.04 -11.50 -9.28
CA ASP A 1 -0.57 -12.36 -10.32
C ASP A 1 0.47 -12.68 -11.41
N THR A 2 0.81 -13.97 -11.60
CA THR A 2 1.83 -14.39 -12.58
C THR A 2 1.50 -14.00 -14.03
N ARG A 3 0.23 -13.74 -14.36
CA ARG A 3 -0.20 -13.26 -15.69
C ARG A 3 0.26 -11.82 -15.93
N VAL A 4 0.18 -10.97 -14.91
CA VAL A 4 0.66 -9.59 -14.97
C VAL A 4 2.17 -9.57 -15.07
N SER A 5 2.85 -10.30 -14.19
CA SER A 5 4.31 -10.44 -14.19
C SER A 5 4.84 -10.98 -15.51
N LYS A 6 4.16 -11.99 -16.11
CA LYS A 6 4.56 -12.56 -17.40
C LYS A 6 4.55 -11.53 -18.53
N LYS A 7 3.54 -10.63 -18.56
CA LYS A 7 3.49 -9.55 -19.56
C LYS A 7 4.69 -8.61 -19.43
N LEU A 8 5.03 -8.22 -18.19
CA LEU A 8 6.18 -7.37 -17.91
C LEU A 8 7.49 -8.05 -18.35
N LEU A 9 7.74 -9.27 -17.92
CA LEU A 9 8.96 -10.01 -18.24
C LEU A 9 9.12 -10.24 -19.74
N SER A 10 8.02 -10.56 -20.45
CA SER A 10 8.03 -10.72 -21.90
C SER A 10 8.43 -9.44 -22.63
N LYS A 11 8.02 -8.25 -22.13
CA LYS A 11 8.40 -6.96 -22.70
C LYS A 11 9.93 -6.72 -22.63
N PHE A 12 10.59 -7.31 -21.66
CA PHE A 12 12.05 -7.22 -21.48
C PHE A 12 12.80 -8.47 -21.94
N ASN A 13 12.14 -9.38 -22.66
CA ASN A 13 12.73 -10.66 -23.11
C ASN A 13 13.32 -11.51 -21.96
N ILE A 14 12.70 -11.43 -20.79
CA ILE A 14 13.12 -12.20 -19.61
C ILE A 14 12.30 -13.48 -19.53
N HIS A 15 12.98 -14.64 -19.69
CA HIS A 15 12.36 -15.96 -19.61
C HIS A 15 12.77 -16.66 -18.32
N LYS A 16 12.00 -16.48 -17.24
CA LYS A 16 12.22 -17.10 -15.94
C LYS A 16 10.97 -17.81 -15.45
N LYS A 17 11.17 -18.86 -14.65
CA LYS A 17 10.06 -19.55 -13.98
C LYS A 17 9.38 -18.58 -13.02
N LEU A 18 8.07 -18.44 -13.14
CA LEU A 18 7.23 -17.67 -12.25
C LEU A 18 6.55 -18.59 -11.24
N ILE A 19 6.57 -18.20 -9.98
CA ILE A 19 5.87 -18.87 -8.89
C ILE A 19 4.83 -17.89 -8.37
N SER A 20 3.57 -18.32 -8.33
CA SER A 20 2.51 -17.50 -7.73
C SER A 20 2.75 -17.36 -6.23
N HIS A 21 2.75 -16.12 -5.74
CA HIS A 21 2.92 -15.80 -4.33
C HIS A 21 1.86 -14.78 -3.91
N HIS A 22 0.90 -15.22 -3.10
CA HIS A 22 -0.20 -14.38 -2.63
C HIS A 22 -0.64 -14.85 -1.24
N LYS A 23 -1.37 -14.01 -0.54
CA LYS A 23 -1.80 -14.20 0.85
C LYS A 23 -2.31 -15.62 1.19
N PHE A 24 -2.93 -16.32 0.24
CA PHE A 24 -3.50 -17.64 0.49
C PHE A 24 -2.55 -18.80 0.16
N ASN A 25 -1.39 -18.55 -0.43
CA ASN A 25 -0.42 -19.59 -0.78
C ASN A 25 1.01 -19.36 -0.27
N GLU A 26 1.26 -18.27 0.47
CA GLU A 26 2.59 -17.97 1.02
C GLU A 26 3.17 -19.18 1.76
N ASN A 27 2.41 -19.76 2.68
CA ASN A 27 2.86 -20.94 3.44
C ASN A 27 3.07 -22.18 2.57
N LYS A 28 2.23 -22.36 1.54
CA LYS A 28 2.35 -23.55 0.65
C LYS A 28 3.66 -23.57 -0.12
N ASN A 29 4.11 -22.42 -0.58
CA ASN A 29 5.31 -22.30 -1.40
C ASN A 29 6.58 -22.04 -0.58
N LEU A 30 6.44 -21.76 0.73
CA LEU A 30 7.52 -21.32 1.59
C LEU A 30 8.70 -22.29 1.60
N ASN A 31 8.44 -23.56 1.90
CA ASN A 31 9.50 -24.57 1.98
C ASN A 31 10.24 -24.74 0.64
N PHE A 32 9.50 -24.80 -0.46
CA PHE A 32 10.09 -24.89 -1.79
C PHE A 32 10.98 -23.67 -2.11
N ILE A 33 10.57 -22.47 -1.73
CA ILE A 33 11.35 -21.26 -1.96
C ILE A 33 12.61 -21.27 -1.09
N LEU A 34 12.49 -21.59 0.19
CA LEU A 34 13.61 -21.64 1.13
C LEU A 34 14.66 -22.69 0.70
N GLU A 35 14.24 -23.90 0.32
CA GLU A 35 15.10 -24.95 -0.18
C GLU A 35 15.90 -24.50 -1.41
N ASN A 36 15.28 -23.77 -2.35
CA ASN A 36 16.00 -23.22 -3.50
C ASN A 36 17.02 -22.15 -3.10
N LEU A 37 16.69 -21.28 -2.12
CA LEU A 37 17.62 -20.28 -1.61
C LEU A 37 18.82 -20.92 -0.87
N GLU A 38 18.58 -21.95 -0.06
CA GLU A 38 19.63 -22.71 0.62
C GLU A 38 20.56 -23.46 -0.38
N ASN A 39 20.03 -23.80 -1.56
CA ASN A 39 20.80 -24.32 -2.68
C ASN A 39 21.45 -23.23 -3.56
N ASN A 40 21.72 -22.03 -2.99
CA ASN A 40 22.38 -20.90 -3.64
C ASN A 40 21.66 -20.34 -4.89
N LYS A 41 20.36 -20.55 -5.03
CA LYS A 41 19.58 -19.91 -6.10
C LYS A 41 19.17 -18.50 -5.71
N ILE A 42 19.16 -17.61 -6.69
CA ILE A 42 18.66 -16.24 -6.52
C ILE A 42 17.18 -16.21 -6.88
N ILE A 43 16.37 -15.65 -5.98
CA ILE A 43 14.93 -15.51 -6.16
C ILE A 43 14.57 -14.03 -6.02
N SER A 44 13.79 -13.52 -6.97
CA SER A 44 13.26 -12.17 -6.94
C SER A 44 11.76 -12.19 -6.60
N ILE A 45 11.35 -11.35 -5.65
CA ILE A 45 9.93 -11.07 -5.37
C ILE A 45 9.54 -9.85 -6.18
N ILE A 46 8.44 -9.95 -6.92
CA ILE A 46 7.82 -8.83 -7.64
C ILE A 46 6.35 -8.75 -7.28
N SER A 47 5.81 -7.53 -7.17
CA SER A 47 4.38 -7.25 -6.97
C SER A 47 3.73 -6.79 -8.27
N ASP A 48 2.40 -6.78 -8.30
CA ASP A 48 1.65 -6.30 -9.46
C ASP A 48 1.79 -4.77 -9.62
N ALA A 49 1.95 -4.05 -8.51
CA ALA A 49 2.24 -2.62 -8.46
C ALA A 49 2.99 -2.27 -7.16
N GLY A 50 3.86 -1.27 -7.21
CA GLY A 50 4.57 -0.77 -6.03
C GLY A 50 5.66 -1.71 -5.50
N THR A 51 5.95 -1.59 -4.22
CA THR A 51 7.03 -2.32 -3.52
C THR A 51 6.49 -3.61 -2.89
N PRO A 52 7.09 -4.78 -3.18
CA PRO A 52 6.69 -6.04 -2.54
C PRO A 52 6.74 -5.97 -1.01
N ALA A 53 5.91 -6.77 -0.35
CA ALA A 53 5.78 -6.86 1.11
C ALA A 53 5.25 -5.60 1.82
N ILE A 54 5.02 -4.48 1.13
CA ILE A 54 4.39 -3.28 1.69
C ILE A 54 2.89 -3.32 1.35
N SER A 55 2.08 -3.81 2.26
CA SER A 55 0.65 -4.14 2.05
C SER A 55 0.42 -5.22 0.97
N ASP A 56 1.48 -5.92 0.61
CA ASP A 56 1.52 -7.01 -0.36
C ASP A 56 2.11 -8.28 0.29
N PRO A 57 1.92 -9.47 -0.31
CA PRO A 57 2.54 -10.71 0.14
C PRO A 57 4.07 -10.63 0.14
N GLY A 58 4.70 -11.39 1.04
CA GLY A 58 6.16 -11.52 1.12
C GLY A 58 6.74 -11.48 2.54
N MET A 59 6.02 -10.92 3.50
CA MET A 59 6.51 -10.75 4.87
C MET A 59 6.87 -12.08 5.55
N ILE A 60 6.08 -13.13 5.33
CA ILE A 60 6.34 -14.46 5.90
C ILE A 60 7.66 -15.02 5.36
N LEU A 61 7.87 -14.92 4.04
CA LEU A 61 9.10 -15.37 3.41
C LEU A 61 10.32 -14.57 3.89
N ILE A 62 10.20 -13.24 3.95
CA ILE A 62 11.25 -12.34 4.43
C ILE A 62 11.65 -12.71 5.86
N ASN A 63 10.69 -12.89 6.77
CA ASN A 63 10.96 -13.27 8.15
C ASN A 63 11.71 -14.63 8.23
N LYS A 64 11.30 -15.61 7.44
CA LYS A 64 11.98 -16.91 7.39
C LYS A 64 13.40 -16.84 6.80
N CYS A 65 13.62 -15.96 5.82
CA CYS A 65 14.97 -15.72 5.31
C CYS A 65 15.86 -15.08 6.39
N VAL A 66 15.34 -14.12 7.15
CA VAL A 66 16.05 -13.49 8.29
C VAL A 66 16.40 -14.55 9.35
N GLU A 67 15.45 -15.39 9.77
CA GLU A 67 15.67 -16.46 10.74
C GLU A 67 16.77 -17.45 10.29
N LYS A 68 16.92 -17.66 8.99
CA LYS A 68 17.89 -18.59 8.38
C LYS A 68 19.19 -17.91 7.94
N ASN A 69 19.38 -16.60 8.24
CA ASN A 69 20.53 -15.80 7.79
C ASN A 69 20.72 -15.81 6.26
N ILE A 70 19.63 -15.91 5.49
CA ILE A 70 19.66 -15.77 4.03
C ILE A 70 19.66 -14.27 3.69
N ASN A 71 20.59 -13.85 2.85
CA ASN A 71 20.72 -12.47 2.44
C ASN A 71 19.51 -11.98 1.65
N ILE A 72 19.04 -10.78 2.01
CA ILE A 72 17.91 -10.11 1.37
C ILE A 72 18.38 -8.73 0.90
N TYR A 73 18.09 -8.40 -0.35
CA TYR A 73 18.43 -7.13 -0.95
C TYR A 73 17.16 -6.43 -1.45
N SER A 74 16.98 -5.18 -1.06
CA SER A 74 15.93 -4.33 -1.60
C SER A 74 16.38 -3.70 -2.91
N VAL A 75 15.55 -3.80 -3.94
CA VAL A 75 15.71 -3.01 -5.16
C VAL A 75 14.78 -1.82 -5.05
N PRO A 76 15.29 -0.58 -4.88
CA PRO A 76 14.46 0.61 -4.79
C PRO A 76 13.55 0.76 -6.01
N GLY A 77 12.29 1.12 -5.77
CA GLY A 77 11.30 1.22 -6.82
C GLY A 77 10.10 2.08 -6.42
N PRO A 78 9.02 2.06 -7.21
CA PRO A 78 7.84 2.87 -6.96
C PRO A 78 7.17 2.52 -5.64
N SER A 79 6.66 3.55 -4.96
CA SER A 79 5.84 3.42 -3.76
C SER A 79 4.72 4.45 -3.79
N ALA A 80 3.47 3.99 -3.80
CA ALA A 80 2.31 4.88 -3.78
C ALA A 80 2.27 5.74 -2.51
N VAL A 81 2.78 5.21 -1.38
CA VAL A 81 2.88 5.97 -0.12
C VAL A 81 3.82 7.15 -0.27
N SER A 82 5.07 6.91 -0.70
CA SER A 82 6.06 7.97 -0.87
C SER A 82 5.62 8.97 -1.95
N ALA A 83 5.06 8.49 -3.07
CA ALA A 83 4.54 9.35 -4.14
C ALA A 83 3.41 10.27 -3.63
N ALA A 84 2.44 9.73 -2.88
CA ALA A 84 1.35 10.53 -2.32
C ALA A 84 1.85 11.56 -1.30
N VAL A 85 2.76 11.19 -0.40
CA VAL A 85 3.35 12.11 0.58
C VAL A 85 4.13 13.23 -0.10
N SER A 86 4.96 12.90 -1.09
CA SER A 86 5.80 13.90 -1.79
C SER A 86 5.01 15.00 -2.50
N VAL A 87 3.78 14.70 -2.92
CA VAL A 87 2.90 15.68 -3.60
C VAL A 87 1.83 16.25 -2.67
N SER A 88 1.79 15.83 -1.41
CA SER A 88 0.75 16.27 -0.47
C SER A 88 0.90 17.74 -0.08
N GLY A 89 2.13 18.21 0.07
CA GLY A 89 2.44 19.52 0.64
C GLY A 89 2.22 19.58 2.16
N PHE A 90 2.09 18.41 2.82
CA PHE A 90 1.90 18.30 4.27
C PHE A 90 3.24 18.08 4.99
N SER A 91 3.33 17.13 5.91
CA SER A 91 4.57 16.82 6.62
C SER A 91 5.31 15.65 5.94
N ASP A 92 6.66 15.69 5.94
CA ASP A 92 7.54 14.58 5.59
C ASP A 92 7.53 13.47 6.67
N LYS A 93 7.03 13.79 7.86
CA LYS A 93 6.80 12.83 8.93
C LYS A 93 5.39 12.25 8.80
N TYR A 94 5.29 10.96 8.53
CA TYR A 94 4.01 10.30 8.33
C TYR A 94 3.95 8.92 8.96
N LEU A 95 2.73 8.50 9.28
CA LEU A 95 2.39 7.15 9.70
C LEU A 95 1.62 6.46 8.59
N PHE A 96 2.16 5.36 8.06
CA PHE A 96 1.46 4.52 7.09
C PHE A 96 0.68 3.42 7.80
N CYS A 97 -0.64 3.40 7.61
CA CYS A 97 -1.57 2.49 8.27
C CYS A 97 -1.94 1.24 7.42
N GLY A 98 -1.33 1.08 6.23
CA GLY A 98 -1.72 0.01 5.32
C GLY A 98 -3.11 0.20 4.72
N PHE A 99 -3.78 -0.90 4.36
CA PHE A 99 -5.19 -0.88 3.99
C PHE A 99 -6.09 -0.68 5.20
N LEU A 100 -7.07 0.22 5.08
CA LEU A 100 -8.07 0.35 6.14
C LEU A 100 -8.82 -0.98 6.36
N PRO A 101 -9.09 -1.32 7.63
CA PRO A 101 -9.86 -2.49 7.99
C PRO A 101 -11.24 -2.56 7.30
N GLU A 102 -11.79 -3.76 7.19
CA GLU A 102 -13.12 -3.97 6.64
C GLU A 102 -14.22 -3.54 7.60
N LYS A 103 -14.03 -3.81 8.89
CA LYS A 103 -15.03 -3.56 9.93
C LYS A 103 -14.95 -2.14 10.45
N LYS A 104 -16.09 -1.46 10.51
CA LYS A 104 -16.21 -0.09 11.03
C LYS A 104 -15.59 0.08 12.42
N ILE A 105 -15.76 -0.89 13.31
CA ILE A 105 -15.22 -0.82 14.68
C ILE A 105 -13.67 -0.80 14.69
N GLU A 106 -13.03 -1.51 13.77
CA GLU A 106 -11.58 -1.55 13.63
C GLU A 106 -11.04 -0.24 13.06
N ILE A 107 -11.77 0.39 12.11
CA ILE A 107 -11.45 1.73 11.59
C ILE A 107 -11.55 2.76 12.72
N ILE A 108 -12.60 2.69 13.54
CA ILE A 108 -12.77 3.58 14.70
C ILE A 108 -11.58 3.44 15.67
N LYS A 109 -11.18 2.23 16.01
CA LYS A 109 -10.02 1.99 16.88
C LYS A 109 -8.74 2.57 16.27
N LEU A 110 -8.49 2.33 14.99
CA LEU A 110 -7.33 2.88 14.29
C LEU A 110 -7.35 4.42 14.31
N PHE A 111 -8.44 5.05 13.88
CA PHE A 111 -8.53 6.51 13.82
C PHE A 111 -8.41 7.15 15.20
N SER A 112 -9.02 6.55 16.22
CA SER A 112 -8.87 7.00 17.60
C SER A 112 -7.42 6.93 18.10
N SER A 113 -6.66 5.91 17.70
CA SER A 113 -5.26 5.76 18.14
C SER A 113 -4.30 6.72 17.44
N VAL A 114 -4.62 7.18 16.21
CA VAL A 114 -3.70 8.01 15.41
C VAL A 114 -4.14 9.47 15.28
N SER A 115 -5.38 9.82 15.65
CA SER A 115 -5.93 11.17 15.46
C SER A 115 -5.20 12.26 16.24
N ASN A 116 -4.60 11.92 17.39
CA ASN A 116 -3.85 12.88 18.22
C ASN A 116 -2.34 12.90 17.89
N MET A 117 -1.91 12.16 16.89
CA MET A 117 -0.51 12.15 16.49
C MET A 117 -0.22 13.33 15.57
N ASN A 118 0.90 14.03 15.83
CA ASN A 118 1.36 15.12 14.98
C ASN A 118 2.18 14.59 13.79
N TYR A 119 1.57 13.68 13.02
CA TYR A 119 2.09 13.10 11.78
C TYR A 119 1.04 13.17 10.70
N SER A 120 1.47 13.22 9.44
CA SER A 120 0.56 12.92 8.34
C SER A 120 0.14 11.46 8.41
N ILE A 121 -1.15 11.16 8.24
CA ILE A 121 -1.68 9.80 8.27
C ILE A 121 -1.92 9.33 6.84
N VAL A 122 -1.30 8.22 6.47
CA VAL A 122 -1.40 7.64 5.12
C VAL A 122 -2.05 6.26 5.19
N PHE A 123 -3.00 6.00 4.31
CA PHE A 123 -3.63 4.69 4.21
C PHE A 123 -4.13 4.39 2.80
N PHE A 124 -4.25 3.10 2.50
CA PHE A 124 -4.91 2.61 1.29
C PHE A 124 -6.38 2.32 1.56
N ILE A 125 -7.22 2.60 0.58
CA ILE A 125 -8.65 2.32 0.65
C ILE A 125 -9.20 1.93 -0.72
N SER A 126 -10.13 0.98 -0.72
CA SER A 126 -10.93 0.73 -1.93
C SER A 126 -11.80 1.96 -2.23
N PRO A 127 -11.83 2.46 -3.48
CA PRO A 127 -12.63 3.62 -3.84
C PRO A 127 -14.11 3.45 -3.51
N LYS A 128 -14.64 2.22 -3.57
CA LYS A 128 -16.03 1.90 -3.17
C LYS A 128 -16.35 2.16 -1.70
N LYS A 129 -15.32 2.30 -0.85
CA LYS A 129 -15.47 2.50 0.60
C LYS A 129 -15.25 3.94 1.04
N ILE A 130 -14.69 4.81 0.21
CA ILE A 130 -14.36 6.18 0.60
C ILE A 130 -15.59 6.90 1.14
N ASN A 131 -16.72 6.88 0.42
CA ASN A 131 -17.94 7.56 0.86
C ASN A 131 -18.48 7.01 2.19
N LYS A 132 -18.18 5.75 2.52
CA LYS A 132 -18.63 5.13 3.78
C LYS A 132 -17.83 5.56 5.00
N ILE A 133 -16.64 6.12 4.81
CA ILE A 133 -15.77 6.56 5.90
C ILE A 133 -15.72 8.07 6.08
N VAL A 134 -16.38 8.85 5.21
CA VAL A 134 -16.37 10.34 5.26
C VAL A 134 -16.71 10.84 6.66
N ASP A 135 -17.79 10.36 7.28
CA ASP A 135 -18.22 10.77 8.61
C ASP A 135 -17.20 10.42 9.69
N LEU A 136 -16.52 9.26 9.55
CA LEU A 136 -15.46 8.86 10.48
C LEU A 136 -14.22 9.74 10.30
N VAL A 137 -13.83 10.05 9.07
CA VAL A 137 -12.71 10.95 8.78
C VAL A 137 -13.00 12.33 9.36
N LYS A 138 -14.23 12.88 9.14
CA LYS A 138 -14.66 14.15 9.74
C LYS A 138 -14.64 14.11 11.27
N LYS A 139 -15.11 13.02 11.88
CA LYS A 139 -15.14 12.88 13.34
C LYS A 139 -13.76 12.98 13.99
N TYR A 140 -12.73 12.36 13.36
CA TYR A 140 -11.41 12.21 13.96
C TYR A 140 -10.37 13.23 13.47
N PHE A 141 -10.60 13.86 12.29
CA PHE A 141 -9.60 14.71 11.63
C PHE A 141 -10.19 16.05 11.13
N PHE A 142 -11.26 16.55 11.73
CA PHE A 142 -12.09 17.66 11.22
C PHE A 142 -11.29 18.89 10.78
N ASN A 143 -10.28 19.29 11.58
CA ASN A 143 -9.49 20.49 11.32
C ASN A 143 -8.29 20.27 10.39
N ARG A 144 -8.11 19.06 9.88
CA ARG A 144 -6.98 18.69 9.00
C ARG A 144 -7.34 18.84 7.52
N ASN A 145 -6.29 18.89 6.70
CA ASN A 145 -6.42 18.79 5.26
C ASN A 145 -6.29 17.34 4.79
N ILE A 146 -6.79 17.05 3.59
CA ILE A 146 -6.77 15.73 3.00
C ILE A 146 -6.36 15.80 1.54
N LEU A 147 -5.51 14.88 1.12
CA LEU A 147 -5.18 14.59 -0.26
C LEU A 147 -5.62 13.15 -0.58
N ILE A 148 -6.39 13.00 -1.62
CA ILE A 148 -6.81 11.70 -2.16
C ILE A 148 -6.14 11.53 -3.50
N CYS A 149 -5.25 10.55 -3.60
CA CYS A 149 -4.54 10.18 -4.81
C CYS A 149 -5.18 8.92 -5.39
N ARG A 150 -5.70 9.01 -6.59
CA ARG A 150 -6.32 7.89 -7.30
C ARG A 150 -5.50 7.52 -8.52
N GLU A 151 -5.27 6.22 -8.74
CA GLU A 151 -4.59 5.68 -9.92
C GLU A 151 -3.21 6.33 -10.19
N ILE A 152 -2.41 6.56 -9.15
CA ILE A 152 -1.07 7.18 -9.24
C ILE A 152 -0.25 6.49 -10.34
N THR A 153 0.36 7.28 -11.22
CA THR A 153 1.16 6.87 -12.39
C THR A 153 0.40 6.15 -13.52
N LYS A 154 -0.92 6.07 -13.44
CA LYS A 154 -1.76 5.44 -14.48
C LYS A 154 -2.47 6.48 -15.34
N ILE A 155 -3.12 6.04 -16.43
CA ILE A 155 -3.81 6.92 -17.39
C ILE A 155 -4.91 7.79 -16.73
N HIS A 156 -5.53 7.28 -15.66
CA HIS A 156 -6.60 7.97 -14.94
C HIS A 156 -6.13 8.52 -13.60
N GLU A 157 -4.88 8.95 -13.52
CA GLU A 157 -4.32 9.57 -12.33
C GLU A 157 -5.10 10.83 -11.94
N GLU A 158 -5.40 10.96 -10.66
CA GLU A 158 -6.15 12.08 -10.12
C GLU A 158 -5.70 12.42 -8.70
N TYR A 159 -5.54 13.71 -8.43
CA TYR A 159 -5.18 14.25 -7.11
C TYR A 159 -6.26 15.22 -6.64
N ILE A 160 -7.00 14.85 -5.60
CA ILE A 160 -8.09 15.64 -5.03
C ILE A 160 -7.63 16.19 -3.69
N ARG A 161 -7.58 17.53 -3.58
CA ARG A 161 -7.22 18.25 -2.35
C ARG A 161 -8.44 18.91 -1.75
N SER A 162 -8.63 18.75 -0.44
CA SER A 162 -9.74 19.37 0.28
C SER A 162 -9.37 19.57 1.75
N SER A 163 -10.16 20.37 2.46
CA SER A 163 -10.20 20.27 3.92
C SER A 163 -11.11 19.09 4.31
N VAL A 164 -10.81 18.44 5.42
CA VAL A 164 -11.65 17.33 5.90
C VAL A 164 -13.09 17.78 6.18
N LYS A 165 -13.31 19.01 6.65
CA LYS A 165 -14.65 19.56 6.87
C LYS A 165 -15.51 19.58 5.59
N ASN A 166 -14.91 19.80 4.42
CA ASN A 166 -15.58 19.89 3.12
C ASN A 166 -15.59 18.57 2.34
N LEU A 167 -15.09 17.48 2.93
CA LEU A 167 -14.91 16.19 2.25
C LEU A 167 -16.22 15.61 1.67
N SER A 168 -17.39 15.94 2.23
CA SER A 168 -18.70 15.50 1.71
C SER A 168 -19.05 16.09 0.35
N GLU A 169 -18.40 17.18 -0.05
CA GLU A 169 -18.64 17.88 -1.32
C GLU A 169 -17.77 17.28 -2.46
N VAL A 170 -16.84 16.40 -2.09
CA VAL A 170 -15.88 15.83 -3.04
C VAL A 170 -16.48 14.60 -3.73
N SER A 171 -16.53 14.64 -5.05
CA SER A 171 -16.92 13.48 -5.85
C SER A 171 -15.69 12.62 -6.12
N ILE A 172 -15.77 11.34 -5.77
CA ILE A 172 -14.69 10.38 -5.99
C ILE A 172 -15.21 9.20 -6.81
N LEU A 173 -14.54 8.91 -7.91
CA LEU A 173 -14.90 7.78 -8.77
C LEU A 173 -14.70 6.44 -8.05
N ASN A 174 -15.69 5.53 -8.16
CA ASN A 174 -15.70 4.22 -7.49
C ASN A 174 -14.81 3.16 -8.15
N LYS A 175 -13.75 3.58 -8.87
CA LYS A 175 -12.83 2.67 -9.59
C LYS A 175 -11.37 3.05 -9.34
N GLY A 176 -10.50 2.04 -9.41
CA GLY A 176 -9.06 2.20 -9.32
C GLY A 176 -8.51 1.94 -7.92
N GLU A 177 -7.27 2.34 -7.70
CA GLU A 177 -6.56 2.25 -6.42
C GLU A 177 -6.45 3.64 -5.81
N VAL A 178 -6.61 3.73 -4.49
CA VAL A 178 -6.63 5.00 -3.79
C VAL A 178 -5.68 4.99 -2.59
N THR A 179 -4.82 6.00 -2.57
CA THR A 179 -3.99 6.37 -1.43
C THR A 179 -4.49 7.69 -0.85
N VAL A 180 -4.73 7.72 0.43
CA VAL A 180 -5.18 8.91 1.15
C VAL A 180 -4.06 9.40 2.06
N VAL A 181 -3.85 10.72 2.07
CA VAL A 181 -2.97 11.40 3.02
C VAL A 181 -3.80 12.43 3.77
N ILE A 182 -3.83 12.34 5.09
CA ILE A 182 -4.41 13.35 5.98
C ILE A 182 -3.26 14.13 6.60
N SER A 183 -3.31 15.45 6.59
CA SER A 183 -2.23 16.28 7.14
C SER A 183 -2.01 16.03 8.64
N ASN A 184 -0.82 16.37 9.14
CA ASN A 184 -0.58 16.53 10.57
C ASN A 184 -1.45 17.67 11.14
N ASP A 185 -1.53 17.77 12.46
CA ASP A 185 -2.11 18.96 13.11
C ASP A 185 -1.21 20.16 12.81
N ASN A 186 -1.80 21.25 12.39
CA ASN A 186 -1.14 22.55 12.21
C ASN A 186 -1.18 23.33 13.50
#